data_73a25d697eeda40082158392ad8d50ce
#
_entry.id   73a25d697eeda40082158392ad8d50ce
#
_cell.length_a   1.000
_cell.length_b   1.000
_cell.length_c   1.000
_cell.angle_alpha   90.00
_cell.angle_beta   90.00
_cell.angle_gamma   90.00
#
_symmetry.space_group_name_H-M   'P 1'
#
loop_
_entity.id
_entity.type
_entity.pdbx_description
1 polymer ?
#
loop_
_entity_poly.entity_id
_entity_poly.type
_entity_poly.pdbx_seq_one_letter_code
_entity_poly.pdbx_strand_id
1 'polypeptide(L)'
;RMRLQTVQDALNQKNIKFEYTEEDGFGSLDFMFRGLRFHVWEYHDEVWGAETNIYEAGRSQDIEGDYEKLIAEEILGWPDMIS
;
A
#
# COMPACT_ATOMS: atom_id res chain seq x y z
N ARG A 1 -4.44 -5.84 -15.84
CA ARG A 1 -3.93 -5.00 -14.75
C ARG A 1 -4.36 -5.59 -13.42
N MET A 2 -3.43 -5.74 -12.49
CA MET A 2 -3.72 -6.27 -11.17
C MET A 2 -4.31 -5.19 -10.27
N ARG A 3 -5.01 -5.63 -9.22
CA ARG A 3 -5.48 -4.68 -8.21
C ARG A 3 -4.27 -4.02 -7.54
N LEU A 4 -4.41 -2.78 -7.12
CA LEU A 4 -3.36 -2.00 -6.47
C LEU A 4 -2.08 -1.87 -7.31
N GLN A 5 -2.22 -1.88 -8.64
CA GLN A 5 -1.07 -1.86 -9.53
C GLN A 5 -0.19 -0.62 -9.32
N THR A 6 -0.81 0.54 -9.13
CA THR A 6 -0.06 1.79 -8.91
C THR A 6 0.79 1.70 -7.66
N VAL A 7 0.25 1.08 -6.59
CA VAL A 7 1.01 0.90 -5.35
C VAL A 7 2.12 -0.14 -5.54
N GLN A 8 1.83 -1.23 -6.26
CA GLN A 8 2.86 -2.24 -6.57
C GLN A 8 4.00 -1.62 -7.35
N ASP A 9 3.68 -0.77 -8.33
CA ASP A 9 4.70 -0.08 -9.13
C ASP A 9 5.58 0.82 -8.25
N ALA A 10 4.97 1.52 -7.31
CA ALA A 10 5.72 2.37 -6.37
C ALA A 10 6.66 1.53 -5.50
N LEU A 11 6.19 0.41 -4.98
CA LEU A 11 7.02 -0.50 -4.18
C LEU A 11 8.19 -1.03 -5.00
N ASN A 12 7.93 -1.44 -6.24
CA ASN A 12 8.98 -1.92 -7.15
C ASN A 12 10.00 -0.83 -7.43
N GLN A 13 9.55 0.39 -7.65
CA GLN A 13 10.44 1.51 -7.92
C GLN A 13 11.36 1.80 -6.73
N LYS A 14 10.87 1.60 -5.52
CA LYS A 14 11.64 1.77 -4.28
C LYS A 14 12.45 0.53 -3.91
N ASN A 15 12.37 -0.53 -4.69
CA ASN A 15 13.02 -1.82 -4.40
C ASN A 15 12.55 -2.43 -3.08
N ILE A 16 11.29 -2.22 -2.75
CA ILE A 16 10.68 -2.81 -1.56
C ILE A 16 9.97 -4.09 -1.98
N LYS A 17 10.37 -5.22 -1.39
CA LYS A 17 9.71 -6.49 -1.66
C LYS A 17 8.36 -6.53 -0.96
N PHE A 18 7.39 -7.17 -1.59
CA PHE A 18 6.05 -7.25 -1.04
C PHE A 18 5.40 -8.58 -1.41
N GLU A 19 4.38 -8.93 -0.64
CA GLU A 19 3.50 -10.04 -0.98
C GLU A 19 2.17 -9.46 -1.41
N TYR A 20 1.68 -9.94 -2.55
CA TYR A 20 0.38 -9.56 -3.07
C TYR A 20 -0.55 -10.75 -3.06
N THR A 21 -1.75 -10.57 -2.53
CA THR A 21 -2.81 -11.55 -2.61
C THR A 21 -4.09 -10.88 -3.10
N GLU A 22 -4.98 -11.68 -3.65
CA GLU A 22 -6.26 -11.18 -4.12
C GLU A 22 -7.33 -12.19 -3.75
N GLU A 23 -8.38 -11.72 -3.05
CA GLU A 23 -9.51 -12.55 -2.67
C GLU A 23 -10.79 -11.78 -2.93
N ASP A 24 -11.74 -12.42 -3.58
CA ASP A 24 -13.07 -11.85 -3.86
C ASP A 24 -12.99 -10.49 -4.57
N GLY A 25 -11.95 -10.30 -5.39
CA GLY A 25 -11.78 -9.06 -6.13
C GLY A 25 -11.10 -7.94 -5.38
N PHE A 26 -10.61 -8.21 -4.16
CA PHE A 26 -9.87 -7.22 -3.34
C PHE A 26 -8.40 -7.57 -3.31
N GLY A 27 -7.56 -6.58 -3.56
CA GLY A 27 -6.12 -6.74 -3.47
C GLY A 27 -5.60 -6.45 -2.08
N SER A 28 -4.56 -7.17 -1.68
CA SER A 28 -3.88 -6.96 -0.40
C SER A 28 -2.39 -6.97 -0.63
N LEU A 29 -1.71 -5.99 -0.05
CA LEU A 29 -0.26 -5.88 -0.07
C LEU A 29 0.26 -5.91 1.36
N ASP A 30 1.29 -6.70 1.58
CA ASP A 30 1.98 -6.79 2.86
C ASP A 30 3.47 -6.71 2.59
N PHE A 31 4.17 -5.84 3.31
CA PHE A 31 5.59 -5.62 3.07
C PHE A 31 6.27 -5.07 4.32
N MET A 32 7.59 -5.13 4.31
CA MET A 32 8.41 -4.56 5.37
C MET A 32 9.27 -3.46 4.81
N PHE A 33 9.45 -2.41 5.59
CA PHE A 33 10.34 -1.32 5.26
C PHE A 33 11.00 -0.82 6.54
N ARG A 34 12.33 -0.85 6.57
CA ARG A 34 13.11 -0.44 7.75
C ARG A 34 12.71 -1.19 9.01
N GLY A 35 12.42 -2.49 8.85
CA GLY A 35 12.08 -3.34 9.98
C GLY A 35 10.64 -3.22 10.47
N LEU A 36 9.84 -2.38 9.84
CA LEU A 36 8.44 -2.21 10.20
C LEU A 36 7.54 -2.91 9.19
N ARG A 37 6.44 -3.46 9.67
CA ARG A 37 5.46 -4.12 8.81
C ARG A 37 4.38 -3.14 8.38
N PHE A 38 4.11 -3.13 7.08
CA PHE A 38 3.10 -2.28 6.49
C PHE A 38 2.13 -3.11 5.68
N HIS A 39 0.91 -2.60 5.53
CA HIS A 39 -0.09 -3.25 4.72
C HIS A 39 -0.92 -2.22 3.95
N VAL A 40 -1.49 -2.67 2.83
CA VAL A 40 -2.48 -1.93 2.07
C VAL A 40 -3.53 -2.96 1.66
N TRP A 41 -4.72 -2.90 2.27
CA TRP A 41 -5.78 -3.88 2.07
C TRP A 41 -7.00 -3.20 1.51
N GLU A 42 -7.36 -3.54 0.27
CA GLU A 42 -8.55 -2.97 -0.36
C GLU A 42 -9.83 -3.45 0.30
N TYR A 43 -10.82 -2.59 0.29
CA TYR A 43 -12.17 -2.94 0.68
C TYR A 43 -13.16 -2.16 -0.16
N HIS A 44 -14.41 -2.57 -0.13
CA HIS A 44 -15.52 -1.83 -0.74
C HIS A 44 -16.67 -1.79 0.27
N ASP A 45 -16.99 -0.59 0.75
CA ASP A 45 -18.06 -0.35 1.71
C ASP A 45 -18.76 0.94 1.27
N GLU A 46 -19.71 0.80 0.34
CA GLU A 46 -20.36 1.87 -0.42
C GLU A 46 -19.41 2.51 -1.43
N VAL A 47 -18.17 2.77 -1.04
CA VAL A 47 -17.12 3.26 -1.93
C VAL A 47 -15.88 2.37 -1.78
N TRP A 48 -15.04 2.40 -2.81
CA TRP A 48 -13.74 1.72 -2.76
C TRP A 48 -12.79 2.48 -1.87
N GLY A 49 -11.98 1.74 -1.13
CA GLY A 49 -10.95 2.31 -0.31
C GLY A 49 -9.89 1.26 0.03
N ALA A 50 -8.93 1.66 0.83
CA ALA A 50 -7.92 0.76 1.35
C ALA A 50 -7.62 1.09 2.81
N GLU A 51 -7.49 0.03 3.62
CA GLU A 51 -7.00 0.16 4.98
C GLU A 51 -5.48 0.05 4.92
N THR A 52 -4.79 0.98 5.55
CA THR A 52 -3.34 1.00 5.52
C THR A 52 -2.76 1.67 6.76
N ASN A 53 -1.57 1.22 7.15
CA ASN A 53 -0.85 1.79 8.28
C ASN A 53 0.41 2.54 7.84
N ILE A 54 0.48 2.95 6.57
CA ILE A 54 1.71 3.57 6.06
C ILE A 54 1.92 5.00 6.53
N TYR A 55 0.88 5.69 6.98
CA TYR A 55 0.98 7.11 7.35
C TYR A 55 1.39 7.31 8.80
N GLU A 56 0.91 6.47 9.71
CA GLU A 56 1.25 6.55 11.12
C GLU A 56 1.64 5.17 11.63
N ALA A 57 2.83 5.06 12.19
CA ALA A 57 3.33 3.80 12.71
C ALA A 57 2.37 3.23 13.77
N GLY A 58 1.99 1.96 13.60
CA GLY A 58 1.14 1.26 14.54
C GLY A 58 -0.34 1.62 14.47
N ARG A 59 -0.77 2.42 13.49
CA ARG A 59 -2.17 2.82 13.36
C ARG A 59 -2.65 2.65 11.93
N SER A 60 -3.75 1.93 11.77
CA SER A 60 -4.39 1.78 10.47
C SER A 60 -5.39 2.90 10.25
N GLN A 61 -5.48 3.34 9.00
CA GLN A 61 -6.43 4.34 8.55
C GLN A 61 -7.13 3.82 7.30
N ASP A 62 -8.33 4.32 7.07
CA ASP A 62 -9.07 4.03 5.85
C ASP A 62 -8.91 5.19 4.90
N ILE A 63 -8.40 4.91 3.71
CA ILE A 63 -8.19 5.91 2.67
C ILE A 63 -9.17 5.62 1.54
N GLU A 64 -10.01 6.59 1.21
CA GLU A 64 -10.99 6.50 0.12
C GLU A 64 -10.59 7.43 -1.02
N GLY A 65 -11.44 7.53 -2.02
CA GLY A 65 -11.15 8.37 -3.16
C GLY A 65 -10.04 7.80 -4.03
N ASP A 66 -9.08 8.61 -4.38
CA ASP A 66 -7.95 8.19 -5.20
C ASP A 66 -6.86 7.53 -4.34
N TYR A 67 -7.26 6.50 -3.61
CA TYR A 67 -6.40 5.89 -2.61
C TYR A 67 -5.13 5.26 -3.20
N GLU A 68 -5.19 4.67 -4.39
CA GLU A 68 -3.99 4.09 -5.00
C GLU A 68 -2.92 5.16 -5.23
N LYS A 69 -3.34 6.29 -5.79
CA LYS A 69 -2.41 7.38 -6.06
C LYS A 69 -1.85 7.97 -4.77
N LEU A 70 -2.71 8.21 -3.79
CA LEU A 70 -2.28 8.80 -2.52
C LEU A 70 -1.28 7.89 -1.79
N ILE A 71 -1.59 6.60 -1.75
CA ILE A 71 -0.71 5.63 -1.07
C ILE A 71 0.61 5.49 -1.82
N ALA A 72 0.56 5.41 -3.16
CA ALA A 72 1.77 5.34 -3.97
C ALA A 72 2.66 6.57 -3.76
N GLU A 73 2.07 7.76 -3.70
CA GLU A 73 2.82 8.99 -3.47
C GLU A 73 3.52 8.98 -2.11
N GLU A 74 2.85 8.47 -1.09
CA GLU A 74 3.45 8.36 0.24
C GLU A 74 4.68 7.45 0.18
N ILE A 75 4.54 6.27 -0.41
CA ILE A 75 5.63 5.30 -0.52
C ILE A 75 6.80 5.87 -1.34
N LEU A 76 6.51 6.52 -2.45
CA LEU A 76 7.55 7.12 -3.29
C LEU A 76 8.33 8.22 -2.57
N GLY A 77 7.71 8.87 -1.59
CA GLY A 77 8.36 9.89 -0.78
C GLY A 77 9.23 9.35 0.34
N TRP A 78 9.19 8.05 0.60
CA TRP A 78 10.03 7.46 1.65
C TRP A 78 11.50 7.54 1.24
N PRO A 79 12.42 7.71 2.21
CA PRO A 79 13.84 7.71 1.88
C PRO A 79 14.28 6.32 1.41
N ASP A 80 15.31 6.29 0.56
CA ASP A 80 15.83 5.02 0.09
C ASP A 80 16.47 4.24 1.24
N MET A 81 16.44 2.91 1.13
CA MET A 81 17.02 2.03 2.15
C MET A 81 18.53 2.23 2.29
N ILE A 82 19.18 2.54 1.19
CA ILE A 82 20.63 2.78 1.18
C ILE A 82 20.84 4.29 1.20
N SER A 83 21.44 4.74 2.22
CA SER A 83 21.74 6.16 2.38
C SER A 83 23.25 6.36 2.44
#